data_9dd8d6a47c4dc2c283db67552aca12a0
#
_entry.id   9dd8d6a47c4dc2c283db67552aca12a0
#
_cell.length_a   1.000
_cell.length_b   1.000
_cell.length_c   1.000
_cell.angle_alpha   90.00
_cell.angle_beta   90.00
_cell.angle_gamma   90.00
#
_symmetry.space_group_name_H-M   'P 1'
#
loop_
_entity.id
_entity.type
_entity.pdbx_description
1 polymer ?
#
loop_
_entity_poly.entity_id
_entity_poly.type
_entity_poly.pdbx_seq_one_letter_code
_entity_poly.pdbx_strand_id
1 'polypeptide(L)'
;MAGAIGRGGLARLLRLMTVVASAALLAMGVAASIPSSAWADEAFDTDAVPQVLGDAEVAGDVELFAAQAEVDMVDALAAPIERNYDFAFQVLDLVNEERAAAGVDPLTMDPQLLNAAMNVRAVECSVLFSHERPDGQQCFTAAPDLMYGENIAVGQLDPEDVMASWMNSTGHRQNILDPDYKSIGIGCVYAGSFGPYWVQCFGINEVASPAKNPGDSAVIQRISVPRSWLTASNFVFEYNYYSVEPGESDEAVVAFRNQGSGQAYCILDPSIFQWSSEKPSVATVSAAGVITGKAPGTTNVVAKLGKLVSVSVSVQVKGETGTWKKSGGKWWFQLDDGSYPYNQWAQIDGDWYYFDRSGYMQTGWLKLGKSWYYLKSSGAMAQGWQKVGGAWYYLNPGSGAMATGWKQVDGAWYYLSKSGPMLKGWQKVGGSWYYLKGSGAMVTGWQKVDGVWYYLKSSGAMATGWQKVDGQWYYLATSGAMAKSQWVGNYYLSGSGAMATNTWIGKYHVNAAGVWDQTR
;
A
#
# COMPACT_ATOMS: atom_id res chain seq x y z
N MET A 1 31.85 -28.53 17.53
CA MET A 1 32.31 -27.29 16.89
C MET A 1 31.13 -26.38 16.78
N ALA A 2 30.95 -25.47 17.72
CA ALA A 2 29.83 -24.50 17.72
C ALA A 2 30.34 -23.26 16.98
N GLY A 3 29.84 -23.04 15.77
CA GLY A 3 30.11 -21.83 14.99
C GLY A 3 29.31 -20.67 15.59
N ALA A 4 29.98 -19.60 15.94
CA ALA A 4 29.41 -18.38 16.46
C ALA A 4 28.46 -17.73 15.41
N ILE A 5 27.17 -17.69 15.72
CA ILE A 5 26.21 -16.83 15.01
C ILE A 5 26.56 -15.40 15.43
N GLY A 6 26.98 -14.58 14.46
CA GLY A 6 27.33 -13.19 14.70
C GLY A 6 26.14 -12.40 15.27
N ARG A 7 26.43 -11.42 16.13
CA ARG A 7 25.43 -10.57 16.82
C ARG A 7 24.45 -9.88 15.86
N GLY A 8 24.77 -9.71 14.58
CA GLY A 8 23.89 -9.18 13.54
C GLY A 8 22.71 -10.09 13.19
N GLY A 9 22.93 -11.41 13.14
CA GLY A 9 21.84 -12.38 12.88
C GLY A 9 20.80 -12.43 13.99
N LEU A 10 21.24 -12.24 15.25
CA LEU A 10 20.34 -12.17 16.40
C LEU A 10 19.54 -10.86 16.43
N ALA A 11 20.13 -9.75 15.99
CA ALA A 11 19.44 -8.46 15.88
C ALA A 11 18.36 -8.48 14.76
N ARG A 12 18.62 -9.20 13.65
CA ARG A 12 17.67 -9.40 12.57
C ARG A 12 16.47 -10.25 13.03
N LEU A 13 16.75 -11.35 13.72
CA LEU A 13 15.69 -12.16 14.34
C LEU A 13 14.90 -11.38 15.43
N LEU A 14 15.59 -10.58 16.25
CA LEU A 14 14.92 -9.77 17.27
C LEU A 14 14.12 -8.60 16.66
N ARG A 15 14.57 -7.96 15.58
CA ARG A 15 13.81 -6.90 14.89
C ARG A 15 12.61 -7.47 14.14
N LEU A 16 12.75 -8.61 13.46
CA LEU A 16 11.61 -9.34 12.88
C LEU A 16 10.63 -9.80 13.98
N MET A 17 11.11 -10.35 15.09
CA MET A 17 10.27 -10.67 16.26
C MET A 17 9.69 -9.42 16.94
N THR A 18 10.37 -8.26 16.88
CA THR A 18 9.85 -7.02 17.49
C THR A 18 8.74 -6.40 16.62
N VAL A 19 8.76 -6.58 15.30
CA VAL A 19 7.64 -6.19 14.42
C VAL A 19 6.43 -7.09 14.70
N VAL A 20 6.64 -8.40 14.82
CA VAL A 20 5.57 -9.36 15.21
C VAL A 20 5.14 -9.16 16.66
N ALA A 21 6.07 -8.90 17.60
CA ALA A 21 5.75 -8.65 19.01
C ALA A 21 5.17 -7.25 19.25
N SER A 22 5.49 -6.24 18.44
CA SER A 22 4.84 -4.92 18.50
C SER A 22 3.42 -4.97 17.96
N ALA A 23 3.12 -5.81 16.99
CA ALA A 23 1.75 -6.10 16.58
C ALA A 23 0.97 -6.83 17.68
N ALA A 24 1.61 -7.78 18.39
CA ALA A 24 0.99 -8.51 19.49
C ALA A 24 0.86 -7.69 20.81
N LEU A 25 1.72 -6.70 21.06
CA LEU A 25 1.60 -5.81 22.23
C LEU A 25 0.66 -4.62 21.99
N LEU A 26 0.41 -4.23 20.74
CA LEU A 26 -0.65 -3.26 20.40
C LEU A 26 -2.04 -3.88 20.46
N ALA A 27 -2.17 -5.20 20.38
CA ALA A 27 -3.45 -5.90 20.51
C ALA A 27 -3.96 -6.00 21.96
N MET A 28 -3.14 -5.67 22.98
CA MET A 28 -3.54 -5.75 24.40
C MET A 28 -3.87 -4.41 25.09
N GLY A 29 -3.98 -3.34 24.37
CA GLY A 29 -4.33 -2.08 25.01
C GLY A 29 -4.61 -0.95 24.06
N VAL A 30 -5.72 -0.91 23.51
CA VAL A 30 -6.67 0.16 23.12
C VAL A 30 -7.52 -0.38 21.98
N ALA A 31 -8.74 -0.77 22.29
CA ALA A 31 -9.79 -0.98 21.31
C ALA A 31 -10.19 0.38 20.70
N ALA A 32 -9.46 0.82 19.67
CA ALA A 32 -9.91 1.81 18.73
C ALA A 32 -10.07 1.06 17.41
N SER A 33 -11.31 0.77 17.05
CA SER A 33 -11.72 0.16 15.79
C SER A 33 -11.13 0.93 14.60
N ILE A 34 -10.08 0.41 14.00
CA ILE A 34 -9.64 0.81 12.67
C ILE A 34 -10.56 0.06 11.71
N PRO A 35 -11.39 0.71 10.90
CA PRO A 35 -12.17 -0.01 9.91
C PRO A 35 -11.19 -0.60 8.89
N SER A 36 -11.08 -1.91 8.86
CA SER A 36 -10.30 -2.70 7.90
C SER A 36 -10.73 -2.52 6.44
N SER A 37 -11.84 -1.83 6.21
CA SER A 37 -12.45 -1.64 4.89
C SER A 37 -11.85 -0.49 4.03
N ALA A 38 -10.91 0.29 4.55
CA ALA A 38 -10.37 1.43 3.78
C ALA A 38 -9.41 1.04 2.64
N TRP A 39 -8.96 -0.21 2.59
CA TRP A 39 -7.96 -0.70 1.64
C TRP A 39 -8.50 -1.68 0.59
N ALA A 40 -9.71 -2.19 0.78
CA ALA A 40 -10.30 -3.20 -0.11
C ALA A 40 -11.05 -2.61 -1.33
N ASP A 41 -11.37 -1.32 -1.35
CA ASP A 41 -12.25 -0.71 -2.35
C ASP A 41 -11.51 0.12 -3.43
N GLU A 42 -10.19 0.04 -3.58
CA GLU A 42 -9.54 0.42 -4.83
C GLU A 42 -9.41 -0.80 -5.77
N ALA A 43 -10.32 -1.75 -5.65
CA ALA A 43 -10.54 -2.72 -6.71
C ALA A 43 -11.07 -1.96 -7.92
N PHE A 44 -10.34 -2.00 -9.01
CA PHE A 44 -10.84 -1.74 -10.35
C PHE A 44 -12.23 -2.38 -10.46
N ASP A 45 -13.21 -1.59 -10.89
CA ASP A 45 -14.51 -2.06 -11.33
C ASP A 45 -14.28 -3.02 -12.51
N THR A 46 -14.10 -4.29 -12.21
CA THR A 46 -14.00 -5.36 -13.20
C THR A 46 -15.38 -5.98 -13.39
N ASP A 47 -16.32 -5.23 -13.93
CA ASP A 47 -17.46 -5.79 -14.64
C ASP A 47 -17.05 -6.37 -15.99
N ALA A 48 -15.98 -7.15 -16.03
CA ALA A 48 -15.56 -7.91 -17.19
C ALA A 48 -14.81 -9.18 -16.76
N VAL A 49 -15.51 -10.08 -16.10
CA VAL A 49 -15.13 -11.50 -16.15
C VAL A 49 -15.66 -12.03 -17.47
N PRO A 50 -14.82 -12.59 -18.36
CA PRO A 50 -15.33 -13.30 -19.52
C PRO A 50 -16.07 -14.54 -19.02
N GLN A 51 -17.39 -14.53 -19.11
CA GLN A 51 -18.17 -15.76 -19.01
C GLN A 51 -17.71 -16.70 -20.11
N VAL A 52 -17.41 -17.94 -19.71
CA VAL A 52 -17.19 -19.04 -20.65
C VAL A 52 -18.41 -19.15 -21.55
N LEU A 53 -18.23 -18.83 -22.83
CA LEU A 53 -19.25 -18.98 -23.85
C LEU A 53 -19.47 -20.48 -24.11
N GLY A 54 -20.69 -20.94 -23.82
CA GLY A 54 -21.21 -22.17 -24.39
C GLY A 54 -21.33 -22.05 -25.92
N ASP A 55 -21.05 -23.15 -26.57
CA ASP A 55 -21.12 -23.51 -27.97
C ASP A 55 -21.83 -22.52 -28.93
N ALA A 56 -21.06 -21.85 -29.78
CA ALA A 56 -21.53 -21.30 -31.03
C ALA A 56 -20.49 -21.59 -32.14
N GLU A 57 -20.96 -22.25 -33.20
CA GLU A 57 -20.18 -22.61 -34.38
C GLU A 57 -19.45 -21.40 -35.00
N VAL A 58 -18.15 -21.64 -35.26
CA VAL A 58 -17.26 -20.68 -35.93
C VAL A 58 -17.33 -20.82 -37.42
N ALA A 59 -17.76 -19.79 -38.12
CA ALA A 59 -17.45 -19.58 -39.52
C ALA A 59 -16.76 -18.21 -39.68
N GLY A 60 -15.47 -18.27 -39.98
CA GLY A 60 -14.71 -17.26 -40.74
C GLY A 60 -14.39 -15.95 -40.06
N ASP A 61 -13.20 -15.79 -39.56
CA ASP A 61 -12.17 -14.84 -39.97
C ASP A 61 -11.06 -14.82 -38.90
N VAL A 62 -9.91 -15.37 -39.32
CA VAL A 62 -8.68 -15.29 -38.49
C VAL A 62 -8.13 -13.88 -38.67
N GLU A 63 -8.57 -12.96 -37.83
CA GLU A 63 -7.82 -11.70 -37.66
C GLU A 63 -6.69 -11.92 -36.65
N LEU A 64 -5.49 -11.59 -37.15
CA LEU A 64 -4.21 -11.53 -36.49
C LEU A 64 -4.32 -11.14 -35.00
N PHE A 65 -4.06 -12.10 -34.11
CA PHE A 65 -3.50 -11.78 -32.81
C PHE A 65 -2.13 -11.14 -33.09
N ALA A 66 -2.04 -9.82 -32.93
CA ALA A 66 -0.76 -9.17 -32.85
C ALA A 66 0.03 -9.89 -31.76
N ALA A 67 1.13 -10.53 -32.10
CA ALA A 67 2.03 -11.15 -31.16
C ALA A 67 2.36 -10.11 -30.11
N GLN A 68 1.88 -10.29 -28.86
CA GLN A 68 2.30 -9.48 -27.74
C GLN A 68 3.83 -9.60 -27.72
N ALA A 69 4.52 -8.46 -27.83
CA ALA A 69 5.98 -8.46 -27.77
C ALA A 69 6.38 -9.15 -26.48
N GLU A 70 7.21 -10.18 -26.59
CA GLU A 70 7.69 -10.97 -25.44
C GLU A 70 8.34 -10.00 -24.44
N VAL A 71 7.84 -9.98 -23.20
CA VAL A 71 8.35 -9.10 -22.15
C VAL A 71 9.75 -9.61 -21.76
N ASP A 72 10.77 -8.75 -21.86
CA ASP A 72 12.15 -9.09 -21.46
C ASP A 72 12.22 -9.22 -19.94
N MET A 73 11.93 -10.43 -19.43
CA MET A 73 11.95 -10.79 -18.02
C MET A 73 13.37 -11.08 -17.55
N VAL A 74 13.70 -10.64 -16.36
CA VAL A 74 15.01 -10.87 -15.74
C VAL A 74 14.89 -11.25 -14.26
N ASP A 75 15.66 -12.24 -13.82
CA ASP A 75 15.76 -12.68 -12.42
C ASP A 75 16.70 -11.73 -11.62
N ALA A 76 16.36 -10.46 -11.61
CA ALA A 76 17.22 -9.43 -11.05
C ALA A 76 17.00 -9.16 -9.57
N LEU A 77 15.79 -9.45 -9.06
CA LEU A 77 15.46 -9.24 -7.67
C LEU A 77 15.66 -10.51 -6.86
N ALA A 78 15.99 -10.36 -5.60
CA ALA A 78 15.92 -11.41 -4.59
C ALA A 78 15.41 -10.77 -3.29
N ALA A 79 14.49 -11.45 -2.62
CA ALA A 79 13.84 -10.95 -1.43
C ALA A 79 13.74 -12.02 -0.34
N PRO A 80 13.86 -11.64 0.95
CA PRO A 80 13.48 -12.49 2.05
C PRO A 80 11.95 -12.61 2.07
N ILE A 81 11.45 -13.80 1.76
CA ILE A 81 10.02 -14.14 1.74
C ILE A 81 9.73 -15.04 2.94
N GLU A 82 8.85 -14.58 3.81
CA GLU A 82 8.29 -15.42 4.88
C GLU A 82 6.92 -15.93 4.42
N ARG A 83 6.75 -17.26 4.45
CA ARG A 83 5.52 -17.95 4.07
C ARG A 83 4.79 -18.39 5.31
N ASN A 84 3.55 -17.93 5.46
CA ASN A 84 2.70 -18.33 6.57
C ASN A 84 1.68 -19.38 6.09
N TYR A 85 2.08 -20.64 6.18
CA TYR A 85 1.22 -21.76 5.84
C TYR A 85 0.13 -21.98 6.88
N ASP A 86 0.41 -21.70 8.15
CA ASP A 86 -0.59 -21.83 9.22
C ASP A 86 -1.78 -20.90 8.94
N PHE A 87 -1.54 -19.66 8.54
CA PHE A 87 -2.58 -18.74 8.15
C PHE A 87 -3.31 -19.16 6.88
N ALA A 88 -2.60 -19.71 5.89
CA ALA A 88 -3.24 -20.21 4.66
C ALA A 88 -4.25 -21.32 4.96
N PHE A 89 -3.94 -22.23 5.88
CA PHE A 89 -4.84 -23.32 6.26
C PHE A 89 -6.00 -22.85 7.14
N GLN A 90 -5.79 -21.85 8.01
CA GLN A 90 -6.88 -21.20 8.75
C GLN A 90 -7.86 -20.47 7.82
N VAL A 91 -7.36 -19.81 6.77
CA VAL A 91 -8.23 -19.21 5.73
C VAL A 91 -9.04 -20.29 5.01
N LEU A 92 -8.49 -21.49 4.74
CA LEU A 92 -9.27 -22.58 4.16
C LEU A 92 -10.45 -22.99 5.06
N ASP A 93 -10.22 -23.07 6.38
CA ASP A 93 -11.28 -23.39 7.34
C ASP A 93 -12.38 -22.33 7.30
N LEU A 94 -12.02 -21.05 7.32
CA LEU A 94 -12.96 -19.92 7.24
C LEU A 94 -13.73 -19.88 5.90
N VAL A 95 -13.04 -20.16 4.77
CA VAL A 95 -13.70 -20.30 3.46
C VAL A 95 -14.77 -21.37 3.52
N ASN A 96 -14.46 -22.53 4.10
CA ASN A 96 -15.40 -23.65 4.18
C ASN A 96 -16.54 -23.40 5.17
N GLU A 97 -16.34 -22.60 6.22
CA GLU A 97 -17.42 -22.11 7.09
C GLU A 97 -18.39 -21.21 6.33
N GLU A 98 -17.91 -20.25 5.54
CA GLU A 98 -18.74 -19.36 4.73
C GLU A 98 -19.50 -20.12 3.64
N ARG A 99 -18.85 -21.10 2.98
CA ARG A 99 -19.47 -21.97 1.97
C ARG A 99 -20.56 -22.83 2.60
N ALA A 100 -20.31 -23.44 3.76
CA ALA A 100 -21.31 -24.20 4.49
C ALA A 100 -22.53 -23.34 4.89
N ALA A 101 -22.29 -22.11 5.36
CA ALA A 101 -23.36 -21.15 5.68
C ALA A 101 -24.19 -20.77 4.44
N ALA A 102 -23.59 -20.78 3.26
CA ALA A 102 -24.27 -20.53 1.99
C ALA A 102 -24.88 -21.80 1.35
N GLY A 103 -24.66 -22.99 1.93
CA GLY A 103 -25.14 -24.26 1.39
C GLY A 103 -24.36 -24.76 0.17
N VAL A 104 -23.09 -24.39 0.07
CA VAL A 104 -22.16 -24.76 -1.01
C VAL A 104 -21.14 -25.79 -0.48
N ASP A 105 -20.75 -26.76 -1.32
CA ASP A 105 -19.78 -27.79 -0.96
C ASP A 105 -18.41 -27.19 -0.57
N PRO A 106 -17.69 -27.80 0.39
CA PRO A 106 -16.39 -27.30 0.83
C PRO A 106 -15.32 -27.43 -0.28
N LEU A 107 -14.35 -26.52 -0.26
CA LEU A 107 -13.14 -26.60 -1.09
C LEU A 107 -12.06 -27.44 -0.43
N THR A 108 -11.24 -28.08 -1.26
CA THR A 108 -10.09 -28.87 -0.83
C THR A 108 -8.79 -28.18 -1.23
N MET A 109 -7.81 -28.09 -0.32
CA MET A 109 -6.49 -27.53 -0.63
C MET A 109 -5.76 -28.40 -1.65
N ASP A 110 -5.59 -27.89 -2.86
CA ASP A 110 -4.83 -28.56 -3.92
C ASP A 110 -3.34 -28.23 -3.80
N PRO A 111 -2.43 -29.23 -3.84
CA PRO A 111 -0.99 -28.99 -3.71
C PRO A 111 -0.39 -28.09 -4.80
N GLN A 112 -0.90 -28.15 -6.03
CA GLN A 112 -0.38 -27.37 -7.14
C GLN A 112 -0.93 -25.93 -7.08
N LEU A 113 -2.20 -25.76 -6.75
CA LEU A 113 -2.77 -24.43 -6.50
C LEU A 113 -2.15 -23.78 -5.26
N LEU A 114 -1.89 -24.54 -4.19
CA LEU A 114 -1.15 -24.04 -3.02
C LEU A 114 0.23 -23.53 -3.42
N ASN A 115 0.95 -24.28 -4.25
CA ASN A 115 2.24 -23.85 -4.77
C ASN A 115 2.11 -22.58 -5.64
N ALA A 116 1.11 -22.53 -6.52
CA ALA A 116 0.86 -21.34 -7.35
C ALA A 116 0.52 -20.11 -6.51
N ALA A 117 -0.36 -20.25 -5.51
CA ALA A 117 -0.76 -19.16 -4.64
C ALA A 117 0.41 -18.68 -3.76
N MET A 118 1.09 -19.60 -3.05
CA MET A 118 2.11 -19.28 -2.04
C MET A 118 3.46 -18.89 -2.64
N ASN A 119 3.94 -19.66 -3.63
CA ASN A 119 5.31 -19.54 -4.14
C ASN A 119 5.42 -18.71 -5.42
N VAL A 120 4.30 -18.43 -6.09
CA VAL A 120 4.26 -17.65 -7.32
C VAL A 120 3.46 -16.37 -7.11
N ARG A 121 2.13 -16.45 -7.01
CA ARG A 121 1.25 -15.29 -7.07
C ARG A 121 1.41 -14.33 -5.88
N ALA A 122 1.44 -14.84 -4.65
CA ALA A 122 1.62 -13.97 -3.48
C ALA A 122 2.98 -13.25 -3.48
N VAL A 123 4.02 -13.89 -4.03
CA VAL A 123 5.34 -13.27 -4.25
C VAL A 123 5.28 -12.25 -5.39
N GLU A 124 4.63 -12.56 -6.51
CA GLU A 124 4.43 -11.60 -7.61
C GLU A 124 3.63 -10.37 -7.16
N CYS A 125 2.62 -10.55 -6.31
CA CYS A 125 1.84 -9.44 -5.73
C CYS A 125 2.71 -8.47 -4.92
N SER A 126 3.84 -8.91 -4.36
CA SER A 126 4.77 -8.01 -3.66
C SER A 126 5.51 -7.04 -4.59
N VAL A 127 5.61 -7.34 -5.88
CA VAL A 127 6.24 -6.50 -6.91
C VAL A 127 5.24 -5.92 -7.90
N LEU A 128 4.07 -6.54 -8.06
CA LEU A 128 2.94 -6.05 -8.84
C LEU A 128 1.63 -6.53 -8.19
N PHE A 129 0.95 -5.67 -7.45
CA PHE A 129 -0.35 -6.00 -6.87
C PHE A 129 -1.43 -5.87 -7.95
N SER A 130 -1.67 -6.98 -8.67
CA SER A 130 -2.56 -7.06 -9.83
C SER A 130 -2.93 -8.51 -10.13
N HIS A 131 -4.07 -8.72 -10.81
CA HIS A 131 -4.41 -10.00 -11.43
C HIS A 131 -3.59 -10.28 -12.69
N GLU A 132 -2.92 -9.28 -13.24
CA GLU A 132 -1.89 -9.45 -14.26
C GLU A 132 -0.56 -9.80 -13.59
N ARG A 133 0.17 -10.74 -14.18
CA ARG A 133 1.51 -11.15 -13.72
C ARG A 133 2.57 -10.16 -14.22
N PRO A 134 3.76 -10.13 -13.61
CA PRO A 134 4.85 -9.25 -14.05
C PRO A 134 5.26 -9.43 -15.52
N ASP A 135 5.01 -10.60 -16.11
CA ASP A 135 5.29 -10.91 -17.52
C ASP A 135 4.18 -10.44 -18.48
N GLY A 136 3.14 -9.79 -17.97
CA GLY A 136 1.98 -9.32 -18.74
C GLY A 136 0.93 -10.40 -19.00
N GLN A 137 1.12 -11.62 -18.49
CA GLN A 137 0.14 -12.69 -18.63
C GLN A 137 -0.94 -12.61 -17.53
N GLN A 138 -2.06 -13.30 -17.76
CA GLN A 138 -3.12 -13.42 -16.78
C GLN A 138 -2.69 -14.31 -15.61
N CYS A 139 -3.23 -14.06 -14.40
CA CYS A 139 -2.93 -14.84 -13.19
C CYS A 139 -3.08 -16.35 -13.36
N PHE A 140 -4.01 -16.80 -14.20
CA PHE A 140 -4.28 -18.22 -14.46
C PHE A 140 -3.07 -18.99 -15.00
N THR A 141 -2.12 -18.31 -15.66
CA THR A 141 -0.87 -18.91 -16.14
C THR A 141 0.09 -19.31 -15.02
N ALA A 142 -0.20 -18.99 -13.77
CA ALA A 142 0.55 -19.48 -12.62
C ALA A 142 0.30 -20.97 -12.35
N ALA A 143 -0.88 -21.49 -12.72
CA ALA A 143 -1.23 -22.92 -12.71
C ALA A 143 -2.14 -23.22 -13.91
N PRO A 144 -1.60 -23.35 -15.13
CA PRO A 144 -2.38 -23.62 -16.33
C PRO A 144 -3.25 -24.87 -16.17
N ASP A 145 -4.46 -24.82 -16.71
CA ASP A 145 -5.45 -25.91 -16.66
C ASP A 145 -5.95 -26.30 -15.24
N LEU A 146 -5.52 -25.58 -14.21
CA LEU A 146 -5.92 -25.82 -12.81
C LEU A 146 -6.59 -24.61 -12.18
N MET A 147 -6.15 -23.40 -12.50
CA MET A 147 -6.59 -22.16 -11.89
C MET A 147 -7.63 -21.45 -12.76
N TYR A 148 -8.81 -21.17 -12.20
CA TYR A 148 -9.95 -20.56 -12.90
C TYR A 148 -10.47 -19.28 -12.22
N GLY A 149 -10.01 -18.98 -11.02
CA GLY A 149 -10.36 -17.76 -10.29
C GLY A 149 -9.24 -17.33 -9.37
N GLU A 150 -9.19 -16.03 -9.05
CA GLU A 150 -8.23 -15.47 -8.11
C GLU A 150 -8.88 -14.39 -7.24
N ASN A 151 -8.54 -14.39 -5.94
CA ASN A 151 -8.70 -13.28 -5.04
C ASN A 151 -7.32 -12.85 -4.54
N ILE A 152 -7.07 -11.55 -4.47
CA ILE A 152 -5.84 -10.98 -3.90
C ILE A 152 -6.18 -9.94 -2.83
N ALA A 153 -5.34 -9.86 -1.79
CA ALA A 153 -5.44 -8.84 -0.76
C ALA A 153 -4.06 -8.51 -0.18
N VAL A 154 -3.91 -7.37 0.47
CA VAL A 154 -2.66 -6.96 1.12
C VAL A 154 -2.93 -6.13 2.37
N GLY A 155 -2.16 -6.38 3.42
CA GLY A 155 -2.16 -5.56 4.63
C GLY A 155 -3.11 -6.03 5.75
N GLN A 156 -3.97 -7.02 5.52
CA GLN A 156 -4.73 -7.69 6.56
C GLN A 156 -3.80 -8.58 7.37
N LEU A 157 -3.81 -8.44 8.70
CA LEU A 157 -2.78 -9.03 9.55
C LEU A 157 -3.07 -10.47 10.00
N ASP A 158 -4.32 -10.92 9.86
CA ASP A 158 -4.76 -12.25 10.26
C ASP A 158 -5.80 -12.84 9.30
N PRO A 159 -6.10 -14.16 9.39
CA PRO A 159 -7.06 -14.86 8.55
C PRO A 159 -8.48 -14.30 8.60
N GLU A 160 -8.94 -13.87 9.76
CA GLU A 160 -10.28 -13.36 9.99
C GLU A 160 -10.46 -12.01 9.28
N ASP A 161 -9.46 -11.13 9.37
CA ASP A 161 -9.48 -9.81 8.72
C ASP A 161 -9.48 -9.94 7.18
N VAL A 162 -8.68 -10.84 6.60
CA VAL A 162 -8.67 -11.03 5.15
C VAL A 162 -9.96 -11.66 4.66
N MET A 163 -10.50 -12.65 5.37
CA MET A 163 -11.79 -13.26 5.04
C MET A 163 -12.92 -12.24 5.10
N ALA A 164 -12.97 -11.43 6.16
CA ALA A 164 -13.96 -10.35 6.28
C ALA A 164 -13.86 -9.35 5.12
N SER A 165 -12.64 -8.99 4.71
CA SER A 165 -12.41 -8.12 3.57
C SER A 165 -12.95 -8.73 2.27
N TRP A 166 -12.62 -9.99 1.98
CA TRP A 166 -13.08 -10.68 0.78
C TRP A 166 -14.61 -10.89 0.77
N MET A 167 -15.20 -11.28 1.89
CA MET A 167 -16.65 -11.51 1.99
C MET A 167 -17.47 -10.21 1.90
N ASN A 168 -16.87 -9.06 2.20
CA ASN A 168 -17.50 -7.75 2.01
C ASN A 168 -17.39 -7.20 0.58
N SER A 169 -16.54 -7.79 -0.26
CA SER A 169 -16.38 -7.45 -1.67
C SER A 169 -17.22 -8.40 -2.54
N THR A 170 -18.05 -7.85 -3.43
CA THR A 170 -18.98 -8.64 -4.25
C THR A 170 -18.23 -9.65 -5.13
N GLY A 171 -17.16 -9.21 -5.83
CA GLY A 171 -16.40 -10.08 -6.75
C GLY A 171 -15.64 -11.17 -5.99
N HIS A 172 -14.92 -10.81 -4.93
CA HIS A 172 -14.19 -11.79 -4.12
C HIS A 172 -15.13 -12.82 -3.47
N ARG A 173 -16.27 -12.37 -2.94
CA ARG A 173 -17.31 -13.24 -2.38
C ARG A 173 -17.90 -14.20 -3.42
N GLN A 174 -18.10 -13.75 -4.66
CA GLN A 174 -18.59 -14.61 -5.73
C GLN A 174 -17.62 -15.77 -5.97
N ASN A 175 -16.32 -15.52 -6.05
CA ASN A 175 -15.33 -16.59 -6.18
C ASN A 175 -15.36 -17.56 -4.99
N ILE A 176 -15.46 -17.05 -3.75
CA ILE A 176 -15.50 -17.91 -2.55
C ILE A 176 -16.74 -18.82 -2.53
N LEU A 177 -17.88 -18.32 -2.98
CA LEU A 177 -19.16 -19.01 -2.92
C LEU A 177 -19.56 -19.69 -4.24
N ASP A 178 -18.70 -19.69 -5.25
CA ASP A 178 -18.97 -20.32 -6.54
C ASP A 178 -19.10 -21.86 -6.38
N PRO A 179 -20.24 -22.44 -6.72
CA PRO A 179 -20.48 -23.90 -6.55
C PRO A 179 -19.65 -24.76 -7.52
N ASP A 180 -19.14 -24.17 -8.60
CA ASP A 180 -18.36 -24.91 -9.61
C ASP A 180 -16.91 -25.16 -9.15
N TYR A 181 -16.40 -24.35 -8.22
CA TYR A 181 -15.09 -24.60 -7.64
C TYR A 181 -15.10 -25.77 -6.65
N LYS A 182 -14.08 -26.63 -6.76
CA LYS A 182 -13.86 -27.85 -5.95
C LYS A 182 -12.54 -27.81 -5.19
N SER A 183 -11.59 -27.02 -5.66
CA SER A 183 -10.25 -26.92 -5.09
C SER A 183 -9.80 -25.48 -4.93
N ILE A 184 -8.85 -25.28 -4.01
CA ILE A 184 -8.28 -23.97 -3.72
C ILE A 184 -6.79 -24.12 -3.39
N GLY A 185 -6.00 -23.08 -3.72
CA GLY A 185 -4.68 -22.83 -3.16
C GLY A 185 -4.69 -21.49 -2.47
N ILE A 186 -4.06 -21.38 -1.30
CA ILE A 186 -4.02 -20.14 -0.53
C ILE A 186 -2.59 -19.75 -0.24
N GLY A 187 -2.21 -18.51 -0.55
CA GLY A 187 -0.91 -17.91 -0.27
C GLY A 187 -1.02 -16.82 0.77
N CYS A 188 -0.07 -16.80 1.71
CA CYS A 188 0.15 -15.72 2.65
C CYS A 188 1.65 -15.50 2.79
N VAL A 189 2.17 -14.38 2.26
CA VAL A 189 3.60 -14.10 2.32
C VAL A 189 3.88 -12.69 2.84
N TYR A 190 4.93 -12.57 3.65
CA TYR A 190 5.50 -11.29 4.05
C TYR A 190 6.74 -11.02 3.18
N ALA A 191 6.76 -9.87 2.51
CA ALA A 191 7.85 -9.42 1.65
C ALA A 191 8.33 -8.00 2.00
N GLY A 192 7.76 -7.39 3.03
CA GLY A 192 8.07 -6.01 3.45
C GLY A 192 7.10 -5.46 4.50
N SER A 193 7.07 -4.13 4.61
CA SER A 193 6.41 -3.41 5.72
C SER A 193 4.89 -3.23 5.55
N PHE A 194 4.31 -3.61 4.42
CA PHE A 194 2.85 -3.41 4.18
C PHE A 194 1.96 -4.48 4.80
N GLY A 195 2.53 -5.48 5.47
CA GLY A 195 1.82 -6.65 5.93
C GLY A 195 1.86 -7.79 4.90
N PRO A 196 1.12 -8.88 5.12
CA PRO A 196 1.14 -10.01 4.21
C PRO A 196 0.40 -9.72 2.90
N TYR A 197 0.88 -10.35 1.83
CA TYR A 197 0.19 -10.49 0.57
C TYR A 197 -0.57 -11.80 0.57
N TRP A 198 -1.87 -11.72 0.34
CA TRP A 198 -2.79 -12.84 0.36
C TRP A 198 -3.28 -13.15 -1.04
N VAL A 199 -3.36 -14.43 -1.36
CA VAL A 199 -3.89 -14.92 -2.64
C VAL A 199 -4.73 -16.17 -2.42
N GLN A 200 -5.88 -16.23 -3.08
CA GLN A 200 -6.67 -17.45 -3.26
C GLN A 200 -6.67 -17.78 -4.75
N CYS A 201 -6.28 -18.99 -5.11
CA CYS A 201 -6.37 -19.54 -6.46
C CYS A 201 -7.44 -20.64 -6.46
N PHE A 202 -8.49 -20.48 -7.24
CA PHE A 202 -9.62 -21.43 -7.29
C PHE A 202 -9.53 -22.37 -8.48
N GLY A 203 -9.94 -23.63 -8.29
CA GLY A 203 -9.96 -24.68 -9.31
C GLY A 203 -11.24 -25.49 -9.31
N ILE A 204 -11.56 -26.07 -10.47
CA ILE A 204 -12.79 -26.85 -10.69
C ILE A 204 -12.58 -28.35 -10.51
N ASN A 205 -11.36 -28.82 -10.35
CA ASN A 205 -11.02 -30.24 -10.28
C ASN A 205 -11.09 -30.75 -8.84
N GLU A 206 -11.58 -31.99 -8.69
CA GLU A 206 -11.51 -32.71 -7.42
C GLU A 206 -10.06 -33.06 -7.07
N VAL A 207 -9.72 -33.01 -5.79
CA VAL A 207 -8.36 -33.23 -5.28
C VAL A 207 -8.26 -34.63 -4.67
N ALA A 208 -7.58 -35.56 -5.36
CA ALA A 208 -7.40 -36.93 -4.87
C ALA A 208 -6.47 -37.02 -3.65
N SER A 209 -5.52 -36.08 -3.52
CA SER A 209 -4.53 -36.04 -2.43
C SER A 209 -4.38 -34.60 -1.92
N PRO A 210 -5.18 -34.19 -0.91
CA PRO A 210 -5.14 -32.84 -0.36
C PRO A 210 -3.76 -32.49 0.16
N ALA A 211 -3.38 -31.22 -0.01
CA ALA A 211 -2.17 -30.67 0.58
C ALA A 211 -2.22 -30.76 2.11
N LYS A 212 -1.07 -31.02 2.69
CA LYS A 212 -0.87 -30.94 4.15
C LYS A 212 -0.11 -29.66 4.46
N ASN A 213 -0.40 -29.08 5.61
CA ASN A 213 0.34 -27.93 6.09
C ASN A 213 1.82 -28.33 6.34
N PRO A 214 2.78 -27.72 5.60
CA PRO A 214 4.21 -28.03 5.78
C PRO A 214 4.84 -27.25 6.95
N GLY A 215 4.09 -26.33 7.57
CA GLY A 215 4.59 -25.34 8.53
C GLY A 215 5.24 -24.12 7.87
N ASP A 216 5.31 -23.05 8.62
CA ASP A 216 5.85 -21.77 8.18
C ASP A 216 7.33 -21.86 7.78
N SER A 217 7.73 -21.01 6.84
CA SER A 217 9.10 -21.01 6.35
C SER A 217 9.55 -19.63 5.87
N ALA A 218 10.86 -19.39 5.93
CA ALA A 218 11.48 -18.19 5.39
C ALA A 218 12.61 -18.56 4.42
N VAL A 219 12.62 -17.91 3.26
CA VAL A 219 13.63 -18.18 2.21
C VAL A 219 14.02 -16.87 1.51
N ILE A 220 15.24 -16.84 0.94
CA ILE A 220 15.56 -15.83 -0.08
C ILE A 220 15.05 -16.36 -1.42
N GLN A 221 14.05 -15.69 -1.96
CA GLN A 221 13.46 -16.04 -3.25
C GLN A 221 13.89 -15.07 -4.34
N ARG A 222 14.27 -15.61 -5.51
CA ARG A 222 14.47 -14.79 -6.72
C ARG A 222 13.10 -14.43 -7.31
N ILE A 223 13.00 -13.21 -7.80
CA ILE A 223 11.78 -12.67 -8.38
C ILE A 223 12.13 -12.12 -9.76
N SER A 224 11.47 -12.66 -10.78
CA SER A 224 11.58 -12.17 -12.15
C SER A 224 10.69 -10.96 -12.34
N VAL A 225 11.24 -9.91 -12.96
CA VAL A 225 10.53 -8.70 -13.31
C VAL A 225 10.92 -8.23 -14.71
N PRO A 226 10.07 -7.46 -15.41
CA PRO A 226 10.47 -6.81 -16.66
C PRO A 226 11.73 -5.98 -16.48
N ARG A 227 12.67 -6.11 -17.41
CA ARG A 227 13.91 -5.30 -17.40
C ARG A 227 13.61 -3.80 -17.38
N SER A 228 12.52 -3.37 -18.01
CA SER A 228 12.06 -1.98 -18.04
C SER A 228 11.71 -1.42 -16.64
N TRP A 229 11.41 -2.30 -15.66
CA TRP A 229 11.14 -1.88 -14.28
C TRP A 229 12.40 -1.62 -13.46
N LEU A 230 13.58 -2.02 -13.96
CA LEU A 230 14.85 -1.79 -13.28
C LEU A 230 15.32 -0.34 -13.48
N THR A 231 14.58 0.58 -12.90
CA THR A 231 14.85 2.03 -12.89
C THR A 231 15.03 2.52 -11.46
N ALA A 232 15.84 3.54 -11.26
CA ALA A 232 16.09 4.09 -9.92
C ALA A 232 14.81 4.58 -9.21
N SER A 233 13.75 4.91 -9.95
CA SER A 233 12.46 5.34 -9.38
C SER A 233 11.70 4.22 -8.67
N ASN A 234 11.96 2.97 -9.03
CA ASN A 234 11.31 1.80 -8.44
C ASN A 234 12.09 1.21 -7.25
N PHE A 235 13.24 1.80 -6.90
CA PHE A 235 14.03 1.36 -5.76
C PHE A 235 14.11 2.47 -4.73
N VAL A 236 13.77 2.16 -3.50
CA VAL A 236 13.71 3.13 -2.40
C VAL A 236 14.43 2.57 -1.17
N PHE A 237 15.14 3.42 -0.47
CA PHE A 237 15.57 3.07 0.87
C PHE A 237 14.37 3.15 1.83
N GLU A 238 14.27 2.23 2.79
CA GLU A 238 13.21 2.23 3.80
C GLU A 238 13.24 3.53 4.61
N TYR A 239 14.43 4.00 4.92
CA TYR A 239 14.65 5.29 5.57
C TYR A 239 15.26 6.29 4.61
N ASN A 240 14.84 7.55 4.70
CA ASN A 240 15.39 8.63 3.86
C ASN A 240 16.76 9.11 4.32
N TYR A 241 17.19 8.69 5.50
CA TYR A 241 18.53 8.90 6.05
C TYR A 241 18.81 7.88 7.16
N TYR A 242 20.08 7.66 7.44
CA TYR A 242 20.57 6.87 8.56
C TYR A 242 21.41 7.75 9.50
N SER A 243 21.34 7.46 10.78
CA SER A 243 22.11 8.19 11.80
C SER A 243 22.75 7.18 12.75
N VAL A 244 24.08 7.12 12.76
CA VAL A 244 24.86 6.21 13.60
C VAL A 244 25.93 6.97 14.37
N GLU A 245 26.36 6.41 15.50
CA GLU A 245 27.53 6.91 16.24
C GLU A 245 28.83 6.34 15.66
N PRO A 246 30.01 6.96 15.91
CA PRO A 246 31.28 6.35 15.55
C PRO A 246 31.44 4.96 16.18
N GLY A 247 31.70 3.95 15.36
CA GLY A 247 31.80 2.55 15.79
C GLY A 247 30.48 1.78 15.83
N GLU A 248 29.33 2.46 15.78
CA GLU A 248 28.01 1.81 15.68
C GLU A 248 27.67 1.45 14.23
N SER A 249 26.70 0.55 14.09
CA SER A 249 26.26 0.08 12.78
C SER A 249 24.73 0.03 12.71
N ASP A 250 24.21 0.30 11.50
CA ASP A 250 22.81 0.13 11.15
C ASP A 250 22.66 -0.54 9.78
N GLU A 251 21.52 -1.16 9.48
CA GLU A 251 21.28 -1.87 8.22
C GLU A 251 20.58 -0.96 7.22
N ALA A 252 21.18 -0.76 6.05
CA ALA A 252 20.53 -0.09 4.93
C ALA A 252 19.60 -1.06 4.22
N VAL A 253 18.31 -0.80 4.31
CA VAL A 253 17.27 -1.61 3.68
C VAL A 253 16.80 -0.93 2.40
N VAL A 254 16.89 -1.64 1.28
CA VAL A 254 16.36 -1.19 -0.02
C VAL A 254 15.13 -2.04 -0.37
N ALA A 255 14.07 -1.38 -0.77
CA ALA A 255 12.86 -2.03 -1.26
C ALA A 255 12.63 -1.71 -2.75
N PHE A 256 12.05 -2.67 -3.45
CA PHE A 256 11.44 -2.46 -4.75
C PHE A 256 10.01 -1.96 -4.54
N ARG A 257 9.68 -0.85 -5.17
CA ARG A 257 8.36 -0.23 -5.15
C ARG A 257 7.94 0.10 -6.57
N ASN A 258 7.07 -0.71 -7.13
CA ASN A 258 6.53 -0.46 -8.46
C ASN A 258 5.67 0.81 -8.46
N GLN A 259 6.09 1.83 -9.21
CA GLN A 259 5.37 3.12 -9.29
C GLN A 259 3.99 2.99 -9.97
N GLY A 260 3.78 1.94 -10.77
CA GLY A 260 2.51 1.62 -11.41
C GLY A 260 1.52 0.88 -10.50
N SER A 261 2.00 0.32 -9.37
CA SER A 261 1.19 -0.42 -8.40
C SER A 261 1.43 0.15 -7.00
N GLY A 262 0.50 0.97 -6.52
CA GLY A 262 0.65 1.70 -5.25
C GLY A 262 0.79 0.81 -4.00
N GLN A 263 0.45 -0.48 -4.11
CA GLN A 263 0.43 -1.47 -3.03
C GLN A 263 1.57 -2.50 -3.13
N ALA A 264 2.38 -2.46 -4.20
CA ALA A 264 3.53 -3.33 -4.35
C ALA A 264 4.75 -2.75 -3.63
N TYR A 265 5.26 -3.49 -2.65
CA TYR A 265 6.43 -3.13 -1.85
C TYR A 265 7.16 -4.38 -1.39
N CYS A 266 8.38 -4.59 -1.88
CA CYS A 266 9.17 -5.78 -1.62
C CYS A 266 10.55 -5.38 -1.07
N ILE A 267 10.86 -5.76 0.17
CA ILE A 267 12.21 -5.59 0.73
C ILE A 267 13.15 -6.54 0.00
N LEU A 268 14.28 -6.02 -0.45
CA LEU A 268 15.24 -6.78 -1.24
C LEU A 268 16.40 -7.30 -0.39
N ASP A 269 16.89 -8.47 -0.75
CA ASP A 269 18.10 -9.01 -0.15
C ASP A 269 19.29 -8.11 -0.48
N PRO A 270 20.05 -7.62 0.52
CA PRO A 270 21.15 -6.70 0.28
C PRO A 270 22.27 -7.28 -0.57
N SER A 271 22.38 -8.61 -0.68
CA SER A 271 23.43 -9.28 -1.46
C SER A 271 23.33 -9.08 -2.98
N ILE A 272 22.17 -8.64 -3.48
CA ILE A 272 22.00 -8.35 -4.92
C ILE A 272 22.63 -7.01 -5.32
N PHE A 273 23.00 -6.17 -4.35
CA PHE A 273 23.55 -4.85 -4.60
C PHE A 273 25.07 -4.81 -4.46
N GLN A 274 25.69 -3.96 -5.28
CA GLN A 274 27.03 -3.47 -5.04
C GLN A 274 26.95 -2.21 -4.18
N TRP A 275 27.41 -2.32 -2.95
CA TRP A 275 27.39 -1.25 -1.97
C TRP A 275 28.66 -0.41 -2.00
N SER A 276 28.53 0.88 -1.84
CA SER A 276 29.67 1.79 -1.68
C SER A 276 29.29 3.01 -0.84
N SER A 277 30.26 3.60 -0.16
CA SER A 277 30.15 4.90 0.49
C SER A 277 30.92 5.94 -0.30
N GLU A 278 30.36 7.13 -0.48
CA GLU A 278 31.05 8.24 -1.17
C GLU A 278 32.22 8.79 -0.34
N LYS A 279 32.13 8.70 1.02
CA LYS A 279 33.21 9.08 1.94
C LYS A 279 33.43 7.96 2.96
N PRO A 280 34.23 6.94 2.63
CA PRO A 280 34.49 5.80 3.53
C PRO A 280 35.20 6.18 4.84
N SER A 281 35.80 7.38 4.91
CA SER A 281 36.35 7.93 6.15
C SER A 281 35.28 8.36 7.15
N VAL A 282 34.07 8.70 6.68
CA VAL A 282 32.90 9.07 7.51
C VAL A 282 32.11 7.83 7.90
N ALA A 283 31.67 7.04 6.93
CA ALA A 283 31.01 5.76 7.16
C ALA A 283 31.37 4.76 6.07
N THR A 284 31.42 3.49 6.43
CA THR A 284 31.58 2.37 5.48
C THR A 284 30.27 1.61 5.37
N VAL A 285 30.10 0.87 4.27
CA VAL A 285 29.00 -0.07 4.08
C VAL A 285 29.55 -1.43 3.66
N SER A 286 29.02 -2.50 4.24
CA SER A 286 29.41 -3.87 3.89
C SER A 286 28.62 -4.38 2.68
N ALA A 287 29.03 -5.55 2.13
CA ALA A 287 28.26 -6.24 1.08
C ALA A 287 26.85 -6.70 1.54
N ALA A 288 26.61 -6.76 2.85
CA ALA A 288 25.31 -7.05 3.43
C ALA A 288 24.48 -5.78 3.72
N GLY A 289 24.89 -4.62 3.19
CA GLY A 289 24.19 -3.35 3.42
C GLY A 289 24.39 -2.75 4.81
N VAL A 290 25.28 -3.30 5.65
CA VAL A 290 25.51 -2.79 7.01
C VAL A 290 26.41 -1.54 6.93
N ILE A 291 25.83 -0.40 7.32
CA ILE A 291 26.49 0.89 7.47
C ILE A 291 27.23 0.90 8.81
N THR A 292 28.49 1.31 8.83
CA THR A 292 29.26 1.50 10.07
C THR A 292 29.86 2.90 10.11
N GLY A 293 29.53 3.67 11.14
CA GLY A 293 30.09 4.99 11.41
C GLY A 293 31.59 4.89 11.72
N LYS A 294 32.40 5.78 11.13
CA LYS A 294 33.85 5.86 11.36
C LYS A 294 34.27 7.14 12.05
N ALA A 295 33.85 8.25 11.50
CA ALA A 295 34.16 9.58 12.05
C ALA A 295 32.94 10.50 11.84
N PRO A 296 32.75 11.50 12.71
CA PRO A 296 31.67 12.48 12.55
C PRO A 296 31.62 13.11 11.16
N GLY A 297 30.42 13.34 10.66
CA GLY A 297 30.18 13.94 9.36
C GLY A 297 29.08 13.27 8.58
N THR A 298 28.90 13.69 7.32
CA THR A 298 27.85 13.18 6.43
C THR A 298 28.46 12.55 5.17
N THR A 299 27.90 11.45 4.74
CA THR A 299 28.23 10.78 3.49
C THR A 299 26.96 10.22 2.86
N ASN A 300 27.03 9.82 1.59
CA ASN A 300 25.99 8.99 1.00
C ASN A 300 26.49 7.54 0.90
N VAL A 301 25.58 6.62 1.19
CA VAL A 301 25.70 5.21 0.88
C VAL A 301 24.93 4.94 -0.39
N VAL A 302 25.54 4.23 -1.32
CA VAL A 302 25.03 3.94 -2.66
C VAL A 302 24.84 2.45 -2.81
N ALA A 303 23.65 2.03 -3.24
CA ALA A 303 23.31 0.68 -3.65
C ALA A 303 23.16 0.62 -5.17
N LYS A 304 23.90 -0.25 -5.85
CA LYS A 304 23.83 -0.45 -7.31
C LYS A 304 23.40 -1.87 -7.64
N LEU A 305 22.42 -2.00 -8.51
CA LEU A 305 22.05 -3.28 -9.12
C LEU A 305 22.56 -3.30 -10.57
N GLY A 306 23.72 -3.92 -10.76
CA GLY A 306 24.43 -3.92 -12.04
C GLY A 306 24.71 -2.50 -12.55
N LYS A 307 24.41 -2.29 -13.86
CA LYS A 307 24.53 -0.96 -14.52
C LYS A 307 23.20 -0.22 -14.61
N LEU A 308 22.09 -0.87 -14.23
CA LEU A 308 20.73 -0.37 -14.49
C LEU A 308 20.22 0.53 -13.37
N VAL A 309 20.52 0.18 -12.11
CA VAL A 309 19.98 0.88 -10.95
C VAL A 309 21.10 1.41 -10.07
N SER A 310 20.98 2.67 -9.67
CA SER A 310 21.83 3.28 -8.64
C SER A 310 20.97 4.18 -7.78
N VAL A 311 20.86 3.86 -6.49
CA VAL A 311 20.13 4.66 -5.49
C VAL A 311 21.07 4.98 -4.34
N SER A 312 20.81 6.12 -3.66
CA SER A 312 21.64 6.56 -2.56
C SER A 312 20.82 7.11 -1.41
N VAL A 313 21.37 6.97 -0.21
CA VAL A 313 20.78 7.49 1.02
C VAL A 313 21.84 8.25 1.81
N SER A 314 21.41 9.33 2.47
CA SER A 314 22.30 10.11 3.34
C SER A 314 22.55 9.36 4.65
N VAL A 315 23.81 9.34 5.07
CA VAL A 315 24.24 8.78 6.34
C VAL A 315 24.95 9.87 7.12
N GLN A 316 24.47 10.12 8.33
CA GLN A 316 25.13 10.97 9.30
C GLN A 316 25.79 10.12 10.37
N VAL A 317 27.06 10.33 10.60
CA VAL A 317 27.76 9.85 11.79
C VAL A 317 27.69 10.97 12.83
N LYS A 318 26.99 10.71 13.95
CA LYS A 318 26.81 11.65 15.05
C LYS A 318 28.14 12.01 15.70
N GLY A 319 28.16 13.13 16.42
CA GLY A 319 29.33 13.58 17.14
C GLY A 319 29.82 14.93 16.64
N GLU A 320 29.05 15.65 15.83
CA GLU A 320 29.31 17.07 15.55
C GLU A 320 29.01 17.89 16.81
N THR A 321 30.00 17.97 17.67
CA THR A 321 30.06 18.99 18.70
C THR A 321 30.64 20.26 18.08
N GLY A 322 30.12 21.40 18.46
CA GLY A 322 30.55 22.66 17.86
C GLY A 322 29.81 23.85 18.44
N THR A 323 29.96 24.98 17.83
CA THR A 323 29.38 26.24 18.33
C THR A 323 28.66 26.98 17.21
N TRP A 324 27.45 27.43 17.50
CA TRP A 324 26.72 28.34 16.63
C TRP A 324 27.41 29.68 16.57
N LYS A 325 27.70 30.16 15.38
CA LYS A 325 28.32 31.45 15.09
C LYS A 325 27.41 32.32 14.22
N LYS A 326 27.57 33.62 14.30
CA LYS A 326 26.83 34.58 13.46
C LYS A 326 27.81 35.51 12.75
N SER A 327 27.67 35.63 11.42
CA SER A 327 28.47 36.51 10.60
C SER A 327 27.58 37.17 9.55
N GLY A 328 27.66 38.51 9.41
CA GLY A 328 26.82 39.25 8.45
C GLY A 328 25.31 39.05 8.65
N GLY A 329 24.86 38.82 9.89
CA GLY A 329 23.46 38.52 10.21
C GLY A 329 23.01 37.09 9.96
N LYS A 330 23.83 36.24 9.36
CA LYS A 330 23.55 34.83 9.05
C LYS A 330 24.19 33.90 10.06
N TRP A 331 23.52 32.79 10.38
CA TRP A 331 24.01 31.73 11.26
C TRP A 331 24.79 30.70 10.48
N TRP A 332 25.85 30.14 11.08
CA TRP A 332 26.63 29.02 10.65
C TRP A 332 27.11 28.23 11.88
N PHE A 333 27.48 26.97 11.69
CA PHE A 333 27.92 26.11 12.79
C PHE A 333 29.38 25.78 12.61
N GLN A 334 30.22 26.15 13.60
CA GLN A 334 31.63 25.79 13.63
C GLN A 334 31.78 24.48 14.40
N LEU A 335 32.29 23.47 13.73
CA LEU A 335 32.65 22.18 14.34
C LEU A 335 33.87 22.35 15.25
N ASP A 336 34.06 21.40 16.20
CA ASP A 336 35.18 21.45 17.13
C ASP A 336 36.56 21.30 16.46
N ASP A 337 36.60 20.70 15.26
CA ASP A 337 37.80 20.64 14.41
C ASP A 337 38.08 21.95 13.63
N GLY A 338 37.23 22.97 13.82
CA GLY A 338 37.32 24.27 13.15
C GLY A 338 36.64 24.32 11.78
N SER A 339 36.22 23.19 11.23
CA SER A 339 35.46 23.12 9.97
C SER A 339 33.99 23.55 10.14
N TYR A 340 33.20 23.54 9.09
CA TYR A 340 31.77 23.85 9.12
C TYR A 340 31.02 23.08 8.02
N PRO A 341 29.74 22.70 8.26
CA PRO A 341 28.92 22.05 7.24
C PRO A 341 28.60 23.05 6.11
N TYR A 342 28.70 22.61 4.86
CA TYR A 342 28.35 23.39 3.68
C TYR A 342 27.72 22.53 2.60
N ASN A 343 26.66 23.05 1.94
CA ASN A 343 25.90 22.38 0.90
C ASN A 343 25.40 20.97 1.34
N GLN A 344 25.01 20.86 2.62
CA GLN A 344 24.58 19.58 3.21
C GLN A 344 23.62 19.79 4.38
N TRP A 345 22.96 18.69 4.74
CA TRP A 345 22.27 18.56 6.00
C TRP A 345 23.25 18.26 7.12
N ALA A 346 22.99 18.82 8.30
CA ALA A 346 23.67 18.47 9.54
C ALA A 346 22.66 18.34 10.68
N GLN A 347 22.82 17.33 11.50
CA GLN A 347 22.01 17.18 12.73
C GLN A 347 22.79 17.77 13.90
N ILE A 348 22.22 18.77 14.52
CA ILE A 348 22.83 19.50 15.65
C ILE A 348 21.80 19.50 16.78
N ASP A 349 22.19 19.03 17.96
CA ASP A 349 21.33 18.94 19.14
C ASP A 349 19.98 18.20 18.88
N GLY A 350 20.00 17.21 17.98
CA GLY A 350 18.83 16.40 17.63
C GLY A 350 17.94 16.98 16.51
N ASP A 351 18.12 18.24 16.13
CA ASP A 351 17.41 18.86 15.02
C ASP A 351 18.24 18.85 13.73
N TRP A 352 17.57 18.74 12.58
CA TRP A 352 18.19 18.80 11.27
C TRP A 352 18.24 20.25 10.75
N TYR A 353 19.42 20.66 10.25
CA TYR A 353 19.69 21.96 9.63
C TYR A 353 20.27 21.76 8.24
N TYR A 354 19.98 22.65 7.32
CA TYR A 354 20.62 22.69 6.01
C TYR A 354 21.51 23.93 5.88
N PHE A 355 22.73 23.71 5.44
CA PHE A 355 23.70 24.76 5.20
C PHE A 355 23.94 24.93 3.70
N ASP A 356 23.94 26.17 3.23
CA ASP A 356 24.20 26.48 1.82
C ASP A 356 25.66 26.26 1.44
N ARG A 357 25.97 26.53 0.17
CA ARG A 357 27.35 26.35 -0.36
C ARG A 357 28.38 27.24 0.34
N SER A 358 27.96 28.29 0.99
CA SER A 358 28.80 29.23 1.78
C SER A 358 28.85 28.85 3.26
N GLY A 359 28.19 27.73 3.66
CA GLY A 359 28.13 27.26 5.05
C GLY A 359 27.12 28.02 5.93
N TYR A 360 26.23 28.83 5.36
CA TYR A 360 25.20 29.49 6.14
C TYR A 360 23.92 28.68 6.26
N MET A 361 23.42 28.61 7.50
CA MET A 361 22.15 27.96 7.84
C MET A 361 20.99 28.56 7.04
N GLN A 362 20.19 27.69 6.44
CA GLN A 362 19.03 28.08 5.66
C GLN A 362 17.76 28.14 6.52
N THR A 363 16.77 28.93 6.08
CA THR A 363 15.44 29.03 6.69
C THR A 363 14.38 29.13 5.60
N GLY A 364 13.12 28.82 5.92
CA GLY A 364 12.02 28.86 4.96
C GLY A 364 11.99 27.66 4.01
N TRP A 365 11.39 27.85 2.84
CA TRP A 365 11.27 26.78 1.86
C TRP A 365 12.60 26.48 1.16
N LEU A 366 12.98 25.21 1.17
CA LEU A 366 14.19 24.68 0.53
C LEU A 366 13.81 23.60 -0.46
N LYS A 367 14.31 23.71 -1.69
CA LYS A 367 14.14 22.67 -2.73
C LYS A 367 15.46 21.95 -2.94
N LEU A 368 15.47 20.63 -2.72
CA LEU A 368 16.60 19.76 -3.01
C LEU A 368 16.14 18.65 -3.95
N GLY A 369 16.68 18.64 -5.14
CA GLY A 369 16.26 17.71 -6.19
C GLY A 369 14.76 17.85 -6.51
N LYS A 370 13.99 16.79 -6.34
CA LYS A 370 12.53 16.77 -6.56
C LYS A 370 11.74 17.12 -5.29
N SER A 371 12.35 17.15 -4.10
CA SER A 371 11.70 17.33 -2.82
C SER A 371 11.76 18.78 -2.32
N TRP A 372 10.70 19.20 -1.63
CA TRP A 372 10.64 20.45 -0.89
C TRP A 372 10.70 20.17 0.60
N TYR A 373 11.40 21.03 1.33
CA TYR A 373 11.53 21.03 2.78
C TYR A 373 11.17 22.39 3.32
N TYR A 374 10.76 22.45 4.57
CA TYR A 374 10.54 23.73 5.25
C TYR A 374 11.43 23.81 6.50
N LEU A 375 12.27 24.80 6.53
CA LEU A 375 13.15 25.09 7.66
C LEU A 375 12.52 26.24 8.48
N LYS A 376 12.32 26.00 9.78
CA LYS A 376 11.76 26.98 10.71
C LYS A 376 12.64 28.23 10.76
N SER A 377 12.16 29.29 11.41
CA SER A 377 12.99 30.51 11.65
C SER A 377 14.24 30.21 12.49
N SER A 378 14.22 29.15 13.30
CA SER A 378 15.38 28.63 14.02
C SER A 378 16.40 27.93 13.11
N GLY A 379 16.08 27.65 11.86
CA GLY A 379 16.83 26.79 10.95
C GLY A 379 16.46 25.32 11.02
N ALA A 380 15.85 24.87 12.11
CA ALA A 380 15.47 23.47 12.30
C ALA A 380 14.46 23.00 11.25
N MET A 381 14.68 21.81 10.68
CA MET A 381 13.80 21.19 9.70
C MET A 381 12.42 20.90 10.32
N ALA A 382 11.37 21.38 9.67
CA ALA A 382 10.02 21.13 10.11
C ALA A 382 9.55 19.73 9.74
N GLN A 383 8.75 19.13 10.61
CA GLN A 383 8.08 17.83 10.40
C GLN A 383 6.61 17.97 10.82
N GLY A 384 5.75 17.06 10.29
CA GLY A 384 4.32 17.10 10.56
C GLY A 384 3.62 18.29 9.93
N TRP A 385 2.47 18.66 10.48
CA TRP A 385 1.68 19.79 9.99
C TRP A 385 2.36 21.14 10.24
N GLN A 386 2.52 21.92 9.18
CA GLN A 386 3.07 23.28 9.22
C GLN A 386 2.13 24.26 8.52
N LYS A 387 1.86 25.40 9.18
CA LYS A 387 1.09 26.48 8.58
C LYS A 387 2.05 27.57 8.09
N VAL A 388 2.15 27.70 6.77
CA VAL A 388 3.08 28.64 6.12
C VAL A 388 2.30 29.52 5.15
N GLY A 389 2.41 30.83 5.27
CA GLY A 389 1.70 31.77 4.39
C GLY A 389 0.17 31.60 4.41
N GLY A 390 -0.41 31.18 5.55
CA GLY A 390 -1.85 30.94 5.71
C GLY A 390 -2.33 29.55 5.24
N ALA A 391 -1.54 28.79 4.49
CA ALA A 391 -1.84 27.44 4.04
C ALA A 391 -1.21 26.37 4.94
N TRP A 392 -1.87 25.21 5.05
CA TRP A 392 -1.33 24.05 5.75
C TRP A 392 -0.57 23.14 4.78
N TYR A 393 0.58 22.69 5.21
CA TYR A 393 1.44 21.72 4.53
C TYR A 393 1.74 20.57 5.48
N TYR A 394 2.01 19.39 4.93
CA TYR A 394 2.48 18.25 5.71
C TYR A 394 3.89 17.87 5.28
N LEU A 395 4.82 17.92 6.24
CA LEU A 395 6.22 17.52 6.08
C LEU A 395 6.33 16.12 6.68
N ASN A 396 6.70 15.12 5.87
CA ASN A 396 6.76 13.74 6.31
C ASN A 396 7.68 13.59 7.53
N PRO A 397 7.21 12.97 8.63
CA PRO A 397 8.07 12.65 9.76
C PRO A 397 9.31 11.88 9.33
N GLY A 398 10.44 12.15 9.99
CA GLY A 398 11.74 11.57 9.67
C GLY A 398 12.42 12.26 8.49
N SER A 399 11.82 12.26 7.30
CA SER A 399 12.44 12.82 6.10
C SER A 399 12.36 14.34 5.99
N GLY A 400 11.38 14.99 6.60
CA GLY A 400 11.06 16.41 6.40
C GLY A 400 10.54 16.75 5.01
N ALA A 401 10.44 15.80 4.08
CA ALA A 401 9.99 16.07 2.71
C ALA A 401 8.50 16.44 2.67
N MET A 402 8.16 17.48 1.90
CA MET A 402 6.78 17.94 1.75
C MET A 402 5.92 16.88 1.04
N ALA A 403 4.82 16.51 1.66
CA ALA A 403 3.85 15.58 1.09
C ALA A 403 2.99 16.26 0.01
N THR A 404 2.57 15.47 -0.97
CA THR A 404 1.60 15.84 -2.01
C THR A 404 0.66 14.65 -2.26
N GLY A 405 -0.53 14.91 -2.81
CA GLY A 405 -1.52 13.86 -3.01
C GLY A 405 -2.22 13.42 -1.73
N TRP A 406 -2.72 12.21 -1.70
CA TRP A 406 -3.36 11.63 -0.53
C TRP A 406 -2.34 11.33 0.57
N LYS A 407 -2.68 11.68 1.81
CA LYS A 407 -1.87 11.41 2.99
C LYS A 407 -2.74 11.09 4.18
N GLN A 408 -2.52 9.94 4.80
CA GLN A 408 -3.14 9.60 6.06
C GLN A 408 -2.30 10.13 7.23
N VAL A 409 -2.95 10.80 8.16
CA VAL A 409 -2.33 11.33 9.38
C VAL A 409 -3.31 11.13 10.54
N ASP A 410 -2.87 10.45 11.58
CA ASP A 410 -3.67 10.17 12.79
C ASP A 410 -5.05 9.58 12.45
N GLY A 411 -5.09 8.59 11.55
CA GLY A 411 -6.30 7.89 11.12
C GLY A 411 -7.21 8.66 10.16
N ALA A 412 -6.93 9.92 9.84
CA ALA A 412 -7.70 10.72 8.90
C ALA A 412 -6.97 10.93 7.58
N TRP A 413 -7.68 10.86 6.46
CA TRP A 413 -7.15 11.15 5.14
C TRP A 413 -7.22 12.63 4.80
N TYR A 414 -6.16 13.15 4.21
CA TYR A 414 -6.02 14.52 3.73
C TYR A 414 -5.54 14.51 2.28
N TYR A 415 -5.87 15.53 1.53
CA TYR A 415 -5.38 15.69 0.17
C TYR A 415 -4.56 16.97 0.04
N LEU A 416 -3.27 16.80 -0.28
CA LEU A 416 -2.32 17.88 -0.50
C LEU A 416 -2.23 18.16 -2.01
N SER A 417 -2.29 19.40 -2.41
CA SER A 417 -2.13 19.78 -3.81
C SER A 417 -0.74 19.39 -4.34
N LYS A 418 -0.56 19.40 -5.66
CA LYS A 418 0.76 19.18 -6.28
C LYS A 418 1.83 20.17 -5.81
N SER A 419 1.42 21.36 -5.37
CA SER A 419 2.31 22.40 -4.80
C SER A 419 2.44 22.31 -3.26
N GLY A 420 1.79 21.33 -2.62
CA GLY A 420 1.88 21.03 -1.20
C GLY A 420 0.73 21.49 -0.31
N PRO A 421 0.03 22.63 -0.55
CA PRO A 421 -1.07 23.06 0.31
C PRO A 421 -2.18 22.03 0.47
N MET A 422 -2.63 21.84 1.73
CA MET A 422 -3.77 21.03 2.07
C MET A 422 -5.06 21.61 1.46
N LEU A 423 -5.81 20.78 0.76
CA LEU A 423 -7.06 21.18 0.13
C LEU A 423 -8.26 20.95 1.05
N LYS A 424 -9.38 21.61 0.72
CA LYS A 424 -10.66 21.56 1.45
C LYS A 424 -11.81 21.60 0.47
N GLY A 425 -13.01 21.22 0.95
CA GLY A 425 -14.22 21.20 0.12
C GLY A 425 -14.19 20.07 -0.91
N TRP A 426 -14.96 20.23 -1.97
CA TRP A 426 -15.03 19.25 -3.05
C TRP A 426 -13.74 19.19 -3.87
N GLN A 427 -13.19 17.99 -4.04
CA GLN A 427 -12.00 17.72 -4.85
C GLN A 427 -12.29 16.57 -5.81
N LYS A 428 -11.88 16.72 -7.07
CA LYS A 428 -11.96 15.64 -8.07
C LYS A 428 -10.56 15.03 -8.26
N VAL A 429 -10.40 13.79 -7.85
CA VAL A 429 -9.13 13.07 -7.89
C VAL A 429 -9.35 11.73 -8.55
N GLY A 430 -8.53 11.36 -9.54
CA GLY A 430 -8.64 10.09 -10.24
C GLY A 430 -10.03 9.82 -10.87
N GLY A 431 -10.73 10.88 -11.29
CA GLY A 431 -12.10 10.75 -11.84
C GLY A 431 -13.22 10.81 -10.81
N SER A 432 -12.97 10.51 -9.54
CA SER A 432 -13.95 10.52 -8.45
C SER A 432 -13.97 11.85 -7.68
N TRP A 433 -15.13 12.19 -7.12
CA TRP A 433 -15.29 13.35 -6.24
C TRP A 433 -15.13 12.94 -4.77
N TYR A 434 -14.44 13.74 -4.00
CA TYR A 434 -14.22 13.61 -2.56
C TYR A 434 -14.59 14.91 -1.87
N TYR A 435 -15.04 14.83 -0.62
CA TYR A 435 -15.30 16.01 0.19
C TYR A 435 -14.37 16.07 1.39
N LEU A 436 -13.64 17.17 1.50
CA LEU A 436 -12.71 17.44 2.59
C LEU A 436 -13.30 18.52 3.52
N LYS A 437 -13.40 18.21 4.82
CA LYS A 437 -13.92 19.15 5.84
C LYS A 437 -13.13 20.45 5.88
N GLY A 438 -13.62 21.43 6.63
CA GLY A 438 -12.87 22.65 6.95
C GLY A 438 -11.53 22.39 7.64
N SER A 439 -11.39 21.26 8.34
CA SER A 439 -10.12 20.76 8.90
C SER A 439 -9.19 20.15 7.84
N GLY A 440 -9.65 19.90 6.62
CA GLY A 440 -8.94 19.17 5.58
C GLY A 440 -9.18 17.65 5.58
N ALA A 441 -9.76 17.09 6.64
CA ALA A 441 -10.00 15.67 6.74
C ALA A 441 -11.07 15.20 5.74
N MET A 442 -10.82 14.08 5.06
CA MET A 442 -11.75 13.43 4.14
C MET A 442 -12.99 12.93 4.87
N VAL A 443 -14.14 13.06 4.24
CA VAL A 443 -15.42 12.60 4.77
C VAL A 443 -15.81 11.26 4.17
N THR A 444 -16.38 10.39 5.01
CA THR A 444 -17.08 9.17 4.60
C THR A 444 -18.50 9.19 5.16
N GLY A 445 -19.42 8.42 4.57
CA GLY A 445 -20.82 8.38 4.98
C GLY A 445 -21.61 9.61 4.54
N TRP A 446 -22.74 9.85 5.21
CA TRP A 446 -23.63 10.97 4.88
C TRP A 446 -23.00 12.32 5.22
N GLN A 447 -22.99 13.24 4.27
CA GLN A 447 -22.52 14.62 4.44
C GLN A 447 -23.51 15.61 3.83
N LYS A 448 -23.88 16.61 4.60
CA LYS A 448 -24.66 17.74 4.11
C LYS A 448 -23.74 18.90 3.75
N VAL A 449 -23.80 19.33 2.48
CA VAL A 449 -23.01 20.47 1.97
C VAL A 449 -23.98 21.44 1.31
N ASP A 450 -23.98 22.70 1.73
CA ASP A 450 -24.85 23.77 1.22
C ASP A 450 -26.34 23.38 1.15
N GLY A 451 -26.79 22.67 2.19
CA GLY A 451 -28.19 22.24 2.31
C GLY A 451 -28.54 20.93 1.58
N VAL A 452 -27.65 20.40 0.74
CA VAL A 452 -27.82 19.16 -0.04
C VAL A 452 -27.11 18.00 0.64
N TRP A 453 -27.75 16.83 0.70
CA TRP A 453 -27.14 15.61 1.20
C TRP A 453 -26.40 14.86 0.09
N TYR A 454 -25.21 14.38 0.44
CA TYR A 454 -24.34 13.52 -0.36
C TYR A 454 -23.96 12.29 0.45
N TYR A 455 -23.67 11.19 -0.21
CA TYR A 455 -23.10 10.01 0.43
C TYR A 455 -21.70 9.75 -0.11
N LEU A 456 -20.73 9.71 0.79
CA LEU A 456 -19.33 9.38 0.49
C LEU A 456 -19.13 7.93 0.91
N LYS A 457 -18.67 7.08 -0.01
CA LYS A 457 -18.36 5.67 0.25
C LYS A 457 -17.30 5.54 1.37
N SER A 458 -17.02 4.33 1.84
CA SER A 458 -15.92 4.07 2.76
C SER A 458 -14.57 4.56 2.22
N SER A 459 -14.32 4.42 0.92
CA SER A 459 -13.16 4.99 0.21
C SER A 459 -13.13 6.53 0.16
N GLY A 460 -14.14 7.22 0.66
CA GLY A 460 -14.32 8.67 0.54
C GLY A 460 -14.87 9.14 -0.81
N ALA A 461 -14.97 8.26 -1.82
CA ALA A 461 -15.49 8.63 -3.12
C ALA A 461 -16.99 8.93 -3.05
N MET A 462 -17.43 10.01 -3.72
CA MET A 462 -18.84 10.40 -3.80
C MET A 462 -19.65 9.33 -4.53
N ALA A 463 -20.69 8.84 -3.90
CA ALA A 463 -21.59 7.87 -4.49
C ALA A 463 -22.57 8.55 -5.47
N THR A 464 -22.95 7.81 -6.50
CA THR A 464 -24.02 8.14 -7.45
C THR A 464 -24.89 6.90 -7.68
N GLY A 465 -26.10 7.07 -8.19
CA GLY A 465 -27.03 5.98 -8.40
C GLY A 465 -27.66 5.46 -7.09
N TRP A 466 -28.12 4.23 -7.13
CA TRP A 466 -28.74 3.58 -5.98
C TRP A 466 -27.68 3.14 -4.96
N GLN A 467 -27.94 3.48 -3.68
CA GLN A 467 -27.10 3.09 -2.56
C GLN A 467 -27.96 2.51 -1.43
N LYS A 468 -27.53 1.37 -0.87
CA LYS A 468 -28.17 0.80 0.32
C LYS A 468 -27.33 1.19 1.55
N VAL A 469 -27.90 1.97 2.44
CA VAL A 469 -27.23 2.47 3.65
C VAL A 469 -28.11 2.16 4.85
N ASP A 470 -27.58 1.49 5.86
CA ASP A 470 -28.29 1.09 7.08
C ASP A 470 -29.63 0.39 6.77
N GLY A 471 -29.63 -0.52 5.79
CA GLY A 471 -30.79 -1.29 5.37
C GLY A 471 -31.80 -0.53 4.48
N GLN A 472 -31.63 0.77 4.28
CA GLN A 472 -32.52 1.61 3.47
C GLN A 472 -31.90 1.95 2.11
N TRP A 473 -32.72 1.99 1.04
CA TRP A 473 -32.29 2.42 -0.27
C TRP A 473 -32.43 3.93 -0.46
N TYR A 474 -31.41 4.53 -1.05
CA TYR A 474 -31.33 5.95 -1.44
C TYR A 474 -30.89 6.07 -2.90
N TYR A 475 -31.23 7.16 -3.53
CA TYR A 475 -30.76 7.46 -4.88
C TYR A 475 -29.97 8.77 -4.89
N LEU A 476 -28.73 8.71 -5.36
CA LEU A 476 -27.87 9.86 -5.56
C LEU A 476 -27.84 10.19 -7.06
N ALA A 477 -28.18 11.40 -7.40
CA ALA A 477 -28.13 11.89 -8.79
C ALA A 477 -26.68 11.80 -9.32
N THR A 478 -26.50 11.98 -10.63
CA THR A 478 -25.15 12.05 -11.25
C THR A 478 -24.28 13.17 -10.67
N SER A 479 -24.91 14.22 -10.09
CA SER A 479 -24.22 15.27 -9.32
C SER A 479 -23.82 14.82 -7.90
N GLY A 480 -24.19 13.62 -7.46
CA GLY A 480 -24.05 13.13 -6.10
C GLY A 480 -25.15 13.57 -5.14
N ALA A 481 -26.03 14.50 -5.54
CA ALA A 481 -27.09 15.02 -4.70
C ALA A 481 -28.14 13.93 -4.39
N MET A 482 -28.50 13.77 -3.11
CA MET A 482 -29.52 12.81 -2.69
C MET A 482 -30.90 13.25 -3.21
N ALA A 483 -31.57 12.38 -3.94
CA ALA A 483 -32.94 12.56 -4.36
C ALA A 483 -33.89 12.42 -3.15
N LYS A 484 -34.86 13.30 -3.04
CA LYS A 484 -35.89 13.26 -1.99
C LYS A 484 -37.22 13.83 -2.51
N SER A 485 -38.34 13.36 -1.97
CA SER A 485 -39.69 13.78 -2.32
C SER A 485 -39.94 13.73 -3.84
N GLN A 486 -39.44 12.71 -4.52
CA GLN A 486 -39.57 12.55 -5.98
C GLN A 486 -39.51 11.09 -6.43
N TRP A 487 -39.98 10.85 -7.64
CA TRP A 487 -39.90 9.58 -8.33
C TRP A 487 -38.54 9.45 -9.07
N VAL A 488 -37.97 8.27 -9.01
CA VAL A 488 -36.80 7.86 -9.81
C VAL A 488 -37.16 6.54 -10.49
N GLY A 489 -37.51 6.61 -11.77
CA GLY A 489 -38.16 5.48 -12.44
C GLY A 489 -39.47 5.09 -11.72
N ASN A 490 -39.59 3.82 -11.34
CA ASN A 490 -40.75 3.27 -10.64
C ASN A 490 -40.64 3.31 -9.10
N TYR A 491 -39.64 4.03 -8.55
CA TYR A 491 -39.39 4.12 -7.11
C TYR A 491 -39.61 5.54 -6.60
N TYR A 492 -40.20 5.68 -5.43
CA TYR A 492 -40.38 7.00 -4.79
C TYR A 492 -39.44 7.20 -3.62
N LEU A 493 -38.69 8.30 -3.62
CA LEU A 493 -37.84 8.73 -2.51
C LEU A 493 -38.64 9.67 -1.60
N SER A 494 -38.72 9.30 -0.33
CA SER A 494 -39.43 10.08 0.70
C SER A 494 -38.77 11.44 0.99
N GLY A 495 -39.35 12.22 1.87
CA GLY A 495 -38.77 13.50 2.33
C GLY A 495 -37.42 13.32 3.05
N SER A 496 -37.17 12.15 3.63
CA SER A 496 -35.87 11.78 4.21
C SER A 496 -34.85 11.33 3.16
N GLY A 497 -35.26 11.08 1.93
CA GLY A 497 -34.45 10.50 0.86
C GLY A 497 -34.52 8.98 0.80
N ALA A 498 -35.01 8.29 1.83
CA ALA A 498 -35.18 6.85 1.81
C ALA A 498 -36.25 6.42 0.80
N MET A 499 -36.01 5.30 0.10
CA MET A 499 -36.99 4.70 -0.81
C MET A 499 -38.20 4.24 -0.02
N ALA A 500 -39.36 4.68 -0.45
CA ALA A 500 -40.67 4.29 0.13
C ALA A 500 -40.99 2.84 -0.26
N THR A 501 -41.51 2.07 0.71
CA THR A 501 -41.95 0.69 0.50
C THR A 501 -43.31 0.49 1.12
N ASN A 502 -44.11 -0.38 0.52
CA ASN A 502 -45.41 -0.81 1.01
C ASN A 502 -46.31 0.36 1.47
N THR A 503 -46.45 1.39 0.64
CA THR A 503 -47.18 2.61 1.01
C THR A 503 -47.77 3.35 -0.21
N TRP A 504 -48.75 4.23 0.06
CA TRP A 504 -49.36 5.10 -0.95
C TRP A 504 -48.69 6.47 -0.98
N ILE A 505 -48.33 6.92 -2.18
CA ILE A 505 -47.80 8.25 -2.48
C ILE A 505 -48.83 8.99 -3.33
N GLY A 506 -49.74 9.68 -2.66
CA GLY A 506 -50.91 10.24 -3.34
C GLY A 506 -51.78 9.12 -3.93
N LYS A 507 -51.94 9.07 -5.25
CA LYS A 507 -52.70 8.03 -5.96
C LYS A 507 -51.85 6.79 -6.36
N TYR A 508 -50.56 6.78 -6.15
CA TYR A 508 -49.65 5.71 -6.55
C TYR A 508 -49.26 4.86 -5.34
N HIS A 509 -49.28 3.54 -5.47
CA HIS A 509 -48.80 2.60 -4.46
C HIS A 509 -47.43 2.05 -4.86
N VAL A 510 -46.55 1.89 -3.89
CA VAL A 510 -45.31 1.17 -4.03
C VAL A 510 -45.36 -0.08 -3.15
N ASN A 511 -44.97 -1.24 -3.70
CA ASN A 511 -44.96 -2.53 -3.01
C ASN A 511 -43.82 -2.66 -1.99
N ALA A 512 -43.67 -3.84 -1.38
CA ALA A 512 -42.61 -4.13 -0.41
C ALA A 512 -41.19 -3.97 -0.98
N ALA A 513 -41.02 -4.17 -2.30
CA ALA A 513 -39.74 -3.95 -3.00
C ALA A 513 -39.56 -2.46 -3.41
N GLY A 514 -40.47 -1.58 -3.05
CA GLY A 514 -40.46 -0.15 -3.40
C GLY A 514 -40.90 0.19 -4.81
N VAL A 515 -41.30 -0.82 -5.61
CA VAL A 515 -41.70 -0.63 -7.02
C VAL A 515 -43.14 -0.17 -7.07
N TRP A 516 -43.42 0.85 -7.88
CA TRP A 516 -44.78 1.25 -8.20
C TRP A 516 -45.53 0.08 -8.85
N ASP A 517 -46.67 -0.31 -8.28
CA ASP A 517 -47.45 -1.48 -8.68
C ASP A 517 -48.96 -1.19 -8.86
N GLN A 518 -49.49 -0.13 -8.24
CA GLN A 518 -50.92 0.19 -8.31
C GLN A 518 -51.15 1.71 -8.41
N THR A 519 -52.27 2.06 -9.06
CA THR A 519 -52.78 3.43 -9.13
C THR A 519 -54.26 3.43 -8.75
N ARG A 520 -54.70 4.34 -7.86
CA ARG A 520 -56.08 4.57 -7.46
C ARG A 520 -56.62 5.92 -7.93
#